data_86cd0b6b2b2397ce0858babe7ed5efbf
#
_entry.id   86cd0b6b2b2397ce0858babe7ed5efbf
#
_cell.length_a   1.000
_cell.length_b   1.000
_cell.length_c   1.000
_cell.angle_alpha   90.00
_cell.angle_beta   90.00
_cell.angle_gamma   90.00
#
_symmetry.space_group_name_H-M   'P 1'
#
loop_
_entity.id
_entity.type
_entity.pdbx_description
1 polymer ?
#
loop_
_entity_poly.entity_id
_entity_poly.type
_entity_poly.pdbx_seq_one_letter_code
_entity_poly.pdbx_strand_id
1 'polypeptide(L)'
;VIQAAMAIMAPDNLKRLAVKREDMLGRRNVFANALQTLDDVISVFPSDANYLLVKVADADALCASARDSGIILRNQSHQPGLAGCVRISIGSDDDMARLLACMKGETLAARRNDRVASKVRRTRETAISVAVNLDQKGPVSIHTGVGFYDHMLEQIAKHAGFALSLECDG
;
A
#
# COMPACT_ATOMS: atom_id res chain seq x y z
N VAL A 1 9.90 -19.38 -14.49
CA VAL A 1 10.58 -18.09 -14.56
C VAL A 1 10.51 -17.51 -15.97
N ILE A 2 10.92 -18.24 -17.04
CA ILE A 2 10.95 -17.75 -18.43
C ILE A 2 9.55 -17.34 -18.93
N GLN A 3 8.51 -18.17 -18.73
CA GLN A 3 7.13 -17.85 -19.13
C GLN A 3 6.59 -16.58 -18.44
N ALA A 4 6.90 -16.38 -17.17
CA ALA A 4 6.52 -15.16 -16.45
C ALA A 4 7.24 -13.92 -17.01
N ALA A 5 8.53 -14.03 -17.34
CA ALA A 5 9.29 -12.97 -17.97
C ALA A 5 8.74 -12.63 -19.36
N MET A 6 8.42 -13.62 -20.18
CA MET A 6 7.80 -13.42 -21.50
C MET A 6 6.43 -12.73 -21.39
N ALA A 7 5.61 -13.12 -20.42
CA ALA A 7 4.31 -12.49 -20.17
C ALA A 7 4.46 -11.01 -19.78
N ILE A 8 5.45 -10.67 -18.93
CA ILE A 8 5.72 -9.28 -18.54
C ILE A 8 6.20 -8.45 -19.74
N MET A 9 6.99 -9.05 -20.63
CA MET A 9 7.54 -8.40 -21.83
C MET A 9 6.56 -8.35 -23.00
N ALA A 10 5.34 -8.87 -22.86
CA ALA A 10 4.32 -8.76 -23.91
C ALA A 10 4.01 -7.27 -24.22
N PRO A 11 3.81 -6.89 -25.50
CA PRO A 11 3.66 -5.49 -25.91
C PRO A 11 2.61 -4.70 -25.13
N ASP A 12 1.47 -5.31 -24.82
CA ASP A 12 0.40 -4.63 -24.08
C ASP A 12 0.78 -4.41 -22.61
N ASN A 13 1.53 -5.31 -22.00
CA ASN A 13 2.05 -5.11 -20.65
C ASN A 13 3.13 -4.02 -20.63
N LEU A 14 3.98 -3.96 -21.63
CA LEU A 14 4.99 -2.89 -21.76
C LEU A 14 4.32 -1.52 -21.91
N LYS A 15 3.24 -1.39 -22.70
CA LYS A 15 2.46 -0.15 -22.80
C LYS A 15 1.89 0.26 -21.45
N ARG A 16 1.27 -0.69 -20.72
CA ARG A 16 0.75 -0.43 -19.37
C ARG A 16 1.82 -0.01 -18.38
N LEU A 17 3.01 -0.62 -18.46
CA LEU A 17 4.16 -0.27 -17.61
C LEU A 17 4.69 1.12 -17.96
N ALA A 18 4.70 1.50 -19.24
CA ALA A 18 5.11 2.84 -19.67
C ALA A 18 4.20 3.92 -19.06
N VAL A 19 2.87 3.74 -19.12
CA VAL A 19 1.92 4.67 -18.49
C VAL A 19 2.16 4.79 -16.98
N LYS A 20 2.27 3.66 -16.29
CA LYS A 20 2.55 3.66 -14.84
C LYS A 20 3.88 4.34 -14.48
N ARG A 21 4.89 4.17 -15.33
CA ARG A 21 6.18 4.84 -15.16
C ARG A 21 6.02 6.35 -15.29
N GLU A 22 5.28 6.81 -16.28
CA GLU A 22 5.04 8.25 -16.49
C GLU A 22 4.28 8.88 -15.34
N ASP A 23 3.23 8.22 -14.86
CA ASP A 23 2.48 8.64 -13.67
C ASP A 23 3.40 8.75 -12.43
N MET A 24 4.26 7.76 -12.23
CA MET A 24 5.22 7.75 -11.14
C MET A 24 6.25 8.89 -11.27
N LEU A 25 6.75 9.15 -12.47
CA LEU A 25 7.69 10.26 -12.72
C LEU A 25 7.02 11.61 -12.47
N GLY A 26 5.76 11.78 -12.90
CA GLY A 26 4.96 12.98 -12.61
C GLY A 26 4.82 13.21 -11.10
N ARG A 27 4.39 12.20 -10.35
CA ARG A 27 4.29 12.25 -8.88
C ARG A 27 5.62 12.56 -8.22
N ARG A 28 6.71 11.93 -8.68
CA ARG A 28 8.05 12.20 -8.15
C ARG A 28 8.42 13.67 -8.28
N ASN A 29 8.18 14.27 -9.43
CA ASN A 29 8.52 15.67 -9.67
C ASN A 29 7.67 16.61 -8.81
N VAL A 30 6.35 16.37 -8.72
CA VAL A 30 5.45 17.14 -7.84
C VAL A 30 5.90 17.04 -6.39
N PHE A 31 6.22 15.82 -5.93
CA PHE A 31 6.66 15.59 -4.55
C PHE A 31 8.03 16.22 -4.28
N ALA A 32 8.99 16.15 -5.22
CA ALA A 32 10.29 16.79 -5.08
C ALA A 32 10.16 18.30 -4.91
N ASN A 33 9.29 18.94 -5.70
CA ASN A 33 9.02 20.38 -5.58
C ASN A 33 8.38 20.73 -4.22
N ALA A 34 7.42 19.90 -3.76
CA ALA A 34 6.79 20.11 -2.46
C ALA A 34 7.78 19.97 -1.30
N LEU A 35 8.72 19.01 -1.37
CA LEU A 35 9.75 18.84 -0.35
C LEU A 35 10.66 20.06 -0.23
N GLN A 36 10.99 20.75 -1.33
CA GLN A 36 11.85 21.93 -1.32
C GLN A 36 11.23 23.13 -0.59
N THR A 37 9.93 23.10 -0.31
CA THR A 37 9.24 24.15 0.45
C THR A 37 9.25 23.93 1.97
N LEU A 38 9.81 22.80 2.44
CA LEU A 38 9.83 22.45 3.86
C LEU A 38 11.15 22.93 4.52
N ASP A 39 11.06 23.58 5.67
CA ASP A 39 12.20 24.17 6.37
C ASP A 39 13.25 23.13 6.80
N ASP A 40 12.82 21.92 7.18
CA ASP A 40 13.69 20.82 7.58
C ASP A 40 14.38 20.10 6.42
N VAL A 41 14.04 20.42 5.17
CA VAL A 41 14.65 19.83 3.97
C VAL A 41 15.79 20.69 3.49
N ILE A 42 17.01 20.17 3.64
CA ILE A 42 18.23 20.87 3.23
C ILE A 42 18.45 20.76 1.71
N SER A 43 18.21 19.58 1.14
CA SER A 43 18.41 19.32 -0.29
C SER A 43 17.61 18.12 -0.77
N VAL A 44 17.09 18.23 -1.99
CA VAL A 44 16.48 17.12 -2.73
C VAL A 44 17.38 16.83 -3.93
N PHE A 45 17.95 15.62 -3.97
CA PHE A 45 18.88 15.25 -5.05
C PHE A 45 18.11 14.85 -6.32
N PRO A 46 18.64 15.15 -7.51
CA PRO A 46 18.08 14.67 -8.78
C PRO A 46 17.97 13.15 -8.80
N SER A 47 16.93 12.62 -9.42
CA SER A 47 16.70 11.18 -9.48
C SER A 47 16.05 10.77 -10.80
N ASP A 48 16.53 9.69 -11.39
CA ASP A 48 15.89 8.99 -12.52
C ASP A 48 15.19 7.69 -12.07
N ALA A 49 15.22 7.41 -10.75
CA ALA A 49 14.64 6.22 -10.15
C ALA A 49 13.20 6.47 -9.62
N ASN A 50 12.61 5.43 -9.04
CA ASN A 50 11.33 5.48 -8.35
C ASN A 50 11.45 5.92 -6.88
N TYR A 51 12.50 6.63 -6.53
CA TYR A 51 12.73 7.20 -5.20
C TYR A 51 13.44 8.54 -5.31
N LEU A 52 13.38 9.32 -4.24
CA LEU A 52 14.20 10.50 -4.02
C LEU A 52 15.19 10.23 -2.89
N LEU A 53 16.38 10.78 -3.02
CA LEU A 53 17.31 10.96 -1.93
C LEU A 53 17.17 12.41 -1.44
N VAL A 54 16.90 12.57 -0.15
CA VAL A 54 16.61 13.88 0.47
C VAL A 54 17.51 14.06 1.67
N LYS A 55 18.22 15.17 1.73
CA LYS A 55 18.99 15.55 2.91
C LYS A 55 18.10 16.41 3.81
N VAL A 56 17.98 16.01 5.06
CA VAL A 56 17.16 16.67 6.08
C VAL A 56 17.98 17.06 7.29
N ALA A 57 17.44 17.93 8.13
CA ALA A 57 18.09 18.39 9.36
C ALA A 57 18.34 17.24 10.34
N ASP A 58 17.32 16.38 10.54
CA ASP A 58 17.41 15.18 11.39
C ASP A 58 16.74 13.98 10.73
N ALA A 59 17.56 13.10 10.16
CA ALA A 59 17.10 11.90 9.47
C ALA A 59 16.52 10.83 10.42
N ASP A 60 17.02 10.76 11.65
CA ASP A 60 16.55 9.80 12.64
C ASP A 60 15.18 10.20 13.18
N ALA A 61 15.01 11.46 13.53
CA ALA A 61 13.72 12.01 13.96
C ALA A 61 12.66 11.89 12.87
N LEU A 62 12.98 12.20 11.61
CA LEU A 62 12.05 12.04 10.49
C LEU A 62 11.65 10.57 10.30
N CYS A 63 12.60 9.64 10.34
CA CYS A 63 12.31 8.22 10.19
C CYS A 63 11.47 7.66 11.35
N ALA A 64 11.67 8.15 12.57
CA ALA A 64 10.87 7.79 13.74
C ALA A 64 9.42 8.31 13.59
N SER A 65 9.23 9.59 13.33
CA SER A 65 7.91 10.22 13.14
C SER A 65 7.12 9.57 11.97
N ALA A 66 7.80 9.30 10.86
CA ALA A 66 7.18 8.61 9.73
C ALA A 66 6.72 7.20 10.13
N ARG A 67 7.55 6.44 10.88
CA ARG A 67 7.20 5.11 11.37
C ARG A 67 5.97 5.13 12.28
N ASP A 68 5.90 6.08 13.20
CA ASP A 68 4.76 6.25 14.11
C ASP A 68 3.48 6.58 13.33
N SER A 69 3.61 7.21 12.17
CA SER A 69 2.54 7.47 11.20
C SER A 69 2.26 6.30 10.23
N GLY A 70 2.94 5.15 10.42
CA GLY A 70 2.80 3.96 9.56
C GLY A 70 3.52 4.06 8.22
N ILE A 71 4.50 4.98 8.08
CA ILE A 71 5.29 5.18 6.86
C ILE A 71 6.73 4.73 7.12
N ILE A 72 7.24 3.84 6.28
CA ILE A 72 8.60 3.33 6.40
C ILE A 72 9.52 4.07 5.43
N LEU A 73 10.45 4.83 5.96
CA LEU A 73 11.52 5.49 5.23
C LEU A 73 12.84 4.73 5.41
N ARG A 74 13.78 4.94 4.52
CA ARG A 74 15.11 4.34 4.64
C ARG A 74 16.15 5.42 4.98
N ASN A 75 16.63 5.42 6.23
CA ASN A 75 17.73 6.23 6.65
C ASN A 75 19.03 5.77 5.95
N GLN A 76 19.72 6.69 5.29
CA GLN A 76 20.98 6.44 4.58
C GLN A 76 22.18 7.11 5.28
N SER A 77 21.98 7.76 6.42
CA SER A 77 23.00 8.56 7.11
C SER A 77 24.26 7.78 7.46
N HIS A 78 24.16 6.45 7.61
CA HIS A 78 25.29 5.57 7.91
C HIS A 78 26.15 5.25 6.67
N GLN A 79 25.72 5.60 5.48
CA GLN A 79 26.50 5.40 4.26
C GLN A 79 27.51 6.54 4.08
N PRO A 80 28.73 6.25 3.59
CA PRO A 80 29.74 7.29 3.33
C PRO A 80 29.18 8.39 2.42
N GLY A 81 29.31 9.64 2.83
CA GLY A 81 28.86 10.81 2.08
C GLY A 81 27.37 11.10 2.13
N LEU A 82 26.55 10.29 2.82
CA LEU A 82 25.10 10.43 2.89
C LEU A 82 24.59 10.85 4.30
N ALA A 83 25.42 11.52 5.09
CA ALA A 83 25.03 12.02 6.39
C ALA A 83 23.79 12.91 6.30
N GLY A 84 22.76 12.63 7.10
CA GLY A 84 21.47 13.32 7.10
C GLY A 84 20.57 12.99 5.91
N CYS A 85 20.90 11.96 5.10
CA CYS A 85 20.11 11.60 3.94
C CYS A 85 19.08 10.50 4.24
N VAL A 86 17.89 10.67 3.69
CA VAL A 86 16.79 9.70 3.73
C VAL A 86 16.38 9.34 2.31
N ARG A 87 16.19 8.05 2.02
CA ARG A 87 15.63 7.57 0.77
C ARG A 87 14.12 7.41 0.90
N ILE A 88 13.39 8.06 0.03
CA ILE A 88 11.92 8.09 -0.02
C ILE A 88 11.49 7.45 -1.33
N SER A 89 10.85 6.28 -1.28
CA SER A 89 10.25 5.66 -2.46
C SER A 89 8.95 6.37 -2.83
N ILE A 90 8.72 6.54 -4.14
CA ILE A 90 7.49 7.18 -4.64
C ILE A 90 6.34 6.17 -4.59
N GLY A 91 5.35 6.47 -3.77
CA GLY A 91 4.12 5.69 -3.61
C GLY A 91 2.94 6.26 -4.39
N SER A 92 1.73 6.01 -3.92
CA SER A 92 0.50 6.64 -4.42
C SER A 92 0.45 8.13 -4.04
N ASP A 93 -0.48 8.87 -4.65
CA ASP A 93 -0.70 10.28 -4.30
C ASP A 93 -1.07 10.43 -2.81
N ASP A 94 -1.86 9.51 -2.27
CA ASP A 94 -2.21 9.46 -0.85
C ASP A 94 -0.96 9.20 0.04
N ASP A 95 -0.08 8.27 -0.35
CA ASP A 95 1.15 8.01 0.39
C ASP A 95 2.05 9.26 0.45
N MET A 96 2.17 9.96 -0.68
CA MET A 96 3.00 11.17 -0.77
C MET A 96 2.39 12.33 0.02
N ALA A 97 1.07 12.51 -0.06
CA ALA A 97 0.36 13.54 0.73
C ALA A 97 0.51 13.29 2.23
N ARG A 98 0.35 12.04 2.68
CA ARG A 98 0.53 11.66 4.08
C ARG A 98 1.96 11.90 4.58
N LEU A 99 2.95 11.57 3.76
CA LEU A 99 4.34 11.83 4.14
C LEU A 99 4.63 13.34 4.26
N LEU A 100 4.10 14.16 3.34
CA LEU A 100 4.23 15.62 3.44
C LEU A 100 3.56 16.17 4.70
N ALA A 101 2.37 15.69 5.05
CA ALA A 101 1.68 16.07 6.27
C ALA A 101 2.49 15.67 7.53
N CYS A 102 3.04 14.45 7.54
CA CYS A 102 3.94 14.00 8.60
C CYS A 102 5.18 14.91 8.73
N MET A 103 5.81 15.28 7.62
CA MET A 103 6.98 16.18 7.61
C MET A 103 6.66 17.61 8.06
N LYS A 104 5.40 18.04 7.92
CA LYS A 104 4.90 19.33 8.44
C LYS A 104 4.51 19.26 9.93
N GLY A 105 4.67 18.10 10.58
CA GLY A 105 4.26 17.92 11.98
C GLY A 105 2.76 17.77 12.18
N GLU A 106 2.00 17.50 11.11
CA GLU A 106 0.57 17.26 11.20
C GLU A 106 0.30 15.88 11.82
N THR A 107 -0.66 15.82 12.76
CA THR A 107 -1.08 14.54 13.35
C THR A 107 -1.88 13.73 12.33
N LEU A 108 -1.30 12.65 11.84
CA LEU A 108 -1.97 11.76 10.92
C LEU A 108 -2.74 10.66 11.68
N ALA A 109 -4.00 10.48 11.34
CA ALA A 109 -4.71 9.28 11.76
C ALA A 109 -3.96 8.04 11.26
N ALA A 110 -3.77 7.04 12.14
CA ALA A 110 -3.18 5.77 11.74
C ALA A 110 -3.93 5.21 10.53
N ARG A 111 -3.19 4.81 9.49
CA ARG A 111 -3.81 4.16 8.33
C ARG A 111 -4.36 2.81 8.79
N ARG A 112 -5.64 2.76 9.02
CA ARG A 112 -6.34 1.48 9.10
C ARG A 112 -6.36 0.90 7.69
N ASN A 113 -5.36 0.12 7.36
CA ASN A 113 -5.49 -0.82 6.26
C ASN A 113 -6.44 -1.91 6.75
N ASP A 114 -7.71 -1.57 6.83
CA ASP A 114 -8.74 -2.58 7.11
C ASP A 114 -8.65 -3.57 5.95
N ARG A 115 -8.18 -4.79 6.24
CA ARG A 115 -8.11 -5.88 5.28
C ARG A 115 -9.52 -6.43 5.08
N VAL A 116 -10.36 -5.57 4.51
CA VAL A 116 -11.77 -5.83 4.24
C VAL A 116 -11.97 -5.95 2.74
N ALA A 117 -12.69 -6.96 2.32
CA ALA A 117 -13.07 -7.13 0.92
C ALA A 117 -14.49 -7.69 0.84
N SER A 118 -15.22 -7.28 -0.19
CA SER A 118 -16.51 -7.87 -0.52
C SER A 118 -16.60 -8.13 -2.01
N LYS A 119 -17.32 -9.19 -2.39
CA LYS A 119 -17.58 -9.52 -3.78
C LYS A 119 -18.96 -10.13 -3.94
N VAL A 120 -19.65 -9.70 -4.99
CA VAL A 120 -20.92 -10.29 -5.42
C VAL A 120 -20.72 -10.87 -6.82
N ARG A 121 -21.20 -12.10 -7.01
CA ARG A 121 -21.25 -12.76 -8.32
C ARG A 121 -22.67 -13.26 -8.55
N ARG A 122 -23.25 -12.94 -9.68
CA ARG A 122 -24.56 -13.45 -10.10
C ARG A 122 -24.44 -14.09 -11.47
N THR A 123 -25.04 -15.28 -11.59
CA THR A 123 -25.21 -15.98 -12.87
C THR A 123 -26.71 -16.25 -13.07
N ARG A 124 -27.09 -17.03 -14.08
CA ARG A 124 -28.50 -17.45 -14.24
C ARG A 124 -28.93 -18.48 -13.20
N GLU A 125 -27.97 -19.20 -12.63
CA GLU A 125 -28.21 -20.35 -11.76
C GLU A 125 -27.80 -20.09 -10.30
N THR A 126 -26.90 -19.12 -10.06
CA THR A 126 -26.39 -18.86 -8.70
C THR A 126 -26.22 -17.37 -8.42
N ALA A 127 -26.49 -16.97 -7.17
CA ALA A 127 -26.16 -15.67 -6.62
C ALA A 127 -25.27 -15.85 -5.39
N ILE A 128 -24.04 -15.35 -5.45
CA ILE A 128 -23.07 -15.48 -4.36
C ILE A 128 -22.70 -14.08 -3.88
N SER A 129 -22.77 -13.86 -2.57
CA SER A 129 -22.28 -12.65 -1.89
C SER A 129 -21.29 -13.07 -0.81
N VAL A 130 -20.10 -12.46 -0.80
CA VAL A 130 -19.08 -12.72 0.22
C VAL A 130 -18.51 -11.40 0.73
N ALA A 131 -18.32 -11.32 2.04
CA ALA A 131 -17.58 -10.24 2.69
C ALA A 131 -16.62 -10.84 3.73
N VAL A 132 -15.38 -10.34 3.75
CA VAL A 132 -14.34 -10.77 4.67
C VAL A 132 -13.70 -9.56 5.34
N ASN A 133 -13.41 -9.68 6.64
CA ASN A 133 -12.60 -8.73 7.38
C ASN A 133 -11.53 -9.51 8.15
N LEU A 134 -10.28 -9.42 7.69
CA LEU A 134 -9.15 -10.15 8.26
C LEU A 134 -8.62 -9.54 9.56
N ASP A 135 -9.08 -8.35 9.94
CA ASP A 135 -8.62 -7.62 11.12
C ASP A 135 -9.63 -7.71 12.29
N GLN A 136 -10.79 -8.34 12.07
CA GLN A 136 -11.85 -8.51 13.07
C GLN A 136 -12.11 -9.98 13.34
N LYS A 137 -12.12 -10.38 14.61
CA LYS A 137 -12.51 -11.73 15.05
C LYS A 137 -14.05 -11.84 15.05
N GLY A 138 -14.60 -12.54 14.03
CA GLY A 138 -16.05 -12.70 13.88
C GLY A 138 -16.82 -11.40 13.57
N PRO A 139 -18.11 -11.46 13.28
CA PRO A 139 -18.93 -12.65 13.18
C PRO A 139 -18.58 -13.55 11.98
N VAL A 140 -18.99 -14.84 12.08
CA VAL A 140 -18.94 -15.79 10.98
C VAL A 140 -20.35 -16.23 10.67
N SER A 141 -20.82 -15.94 9.46
CA SER A 141 -22.17 -16.27 8.97
C SER A 141 -22.08 -16.83 7.57
N ILE A 142 -22.40 -18.10 7.40
CA ILE A 142 -22.21 -18.81 6.14
C ILE A 142 -23.45 -19.62 5.81
N HIS A 143 -23.99 -19.41 4.63
CA HIS A 143 -25.17 -20.07 4.11
C HIS A 143 -24.96 -20.40 2.64
N THR A 144 -24.43 -21.60 2.35
CA THR A 144 -24.22 -22.08 0.98
C THR A 144 -25.31 -22.99 0.49
N GLY A 145 -26.23 -23.39 1.36
CA GLY A 145 -27.23 -24.44 1.10
C GLY A 145 -26.66 -25.87 1.23
N VAL A 146 -25.35 -26.02 1.44
CA VAL A 146 -24.66 -27.31 1.60
C VAL A 146 -23.93 -27.33 2.93
N GLY A 147 -24.51 -28.04 3.93
CA GLY A 147 -24.02 -28.02 5.32
C GLY A 147 -22.52 -28.40 5.47
N PHE A 148 -21.97 -29.26 4.60
CA PHE A 148 -20.55 -29.60 4.61
C PHE A 148 -19.69 -28.38 4.24
N TYR A 149 -20.07 -27.62 3.23
CA TYR A 149 -19.33 -26.41 2.84
C TYR A 149 -19.45 -25.31 3.89
N ASP A 150 -20.63 -25.14 4.47
CA ASP A 150 -20.86 -24.18 5.55
C ASP A 150 -19.90 -24.47 6.71
N HIS A 151 -19.85 -25.74 7.15
CA HIS A 151 -18.96 -26.17 8.22
C HIS A 151 -17.49 -25.95 7.90
N MET A 152 -17.03 -26.32 6.70
CA MET A 152 -15.62 -26.17 6.31
C MET A 152 -15.18 -24.70 6.24
N LEU A 153 -16.01 -23.84 5.69
CA LEU A 153 -15.74 -22.41 5.60
C LEU A 153 -15.78 -21.74 6.99
N GLU A 154 -16.71 -22.16 7.86
CA GLU A 154 -16.71 -21.72 9.26
C GLU A 154 -15.42 -22.10 10.00
N GLN A 155 -14.90 -23.31 9.78
CA GLN A 155 -13.65 -23.76 10.40
C GLN A 155 -12.48 -22.86 9.95
N ILE A 156 -12.40 -22.54 8.66
CA ILE A 156 -11.37 -21.65 8.15
C ILE A 156 -11.43 -20.29 8.85
N ALA A 157 -12.61 -19.66 8.91
CA ALA A 157 -12.78 -18.34 9.51
C ALA A 157 -12.51 -18.35 11.03
N LYS A 158 -13.00 -19.36 11.74
CA LYS A 158 -12.82 -19.51 13.19
C LYS A 158 -11.37 -19.78 13.57
N HIS A 159 -10.68 -20.70 12.86
CA HIS A 159 -9.29 -21.04 13.17
C HIS A 159 -8.32 -19.93 12.78
N ALA A 160 -8.56 -19.25 11.66
CA ALA A 160 -7.73 -18.11 11.24
C ALA A 160 -8.09 -16.80 11.96
N GLY A 161 -9.23 -16.75 12.68
CA GLY A 161 -9.62 -15.63 13.53
C GLY A 161 -10.06 -14.39 12.78
N PHE A 162 -10.83 -14.53 11.70
CA PHE A 162 -11.34 -13.39 10.93
C PHE A 162 -12.89 -13.47 10.77
N ALA A 163 -13.51 -12.32 10.48
CA ALA A 163 -14.92 -12.23 10.16
C ALA A 163 -15.20 -12.64 8.72
N LEU A 164 -16.24 -13.47 8.51
CA LEU A 164 -16.66 -13.94 7.20
C LEU A 164 -18.19 -13.98 7.12
N SER A 165 -18.75 -13.31 6.12
CA SER A 165 -20.15 -13.46 5.74
C SER A 165 -20.18 -14.01 4.31
N LEU A 166 -20.94 -15.09 4.10
CA LEU A 166 -21.11 -15.71 2.79
C LEU A 166 -22.55 -16.21 2.65
N GLU A 167 -23.18 -15.76 1.59
CA GLU A 167 -24.50 -16.22 1.16
C GLU A 167 -24.41 -16.74 -0.26
N CYS A 168 -24.97 -17.90 -0.52
CA CYS A 168 -25.10 -18.49 -1.84
C CYS A 168 -26.53 -18.99 -2.01
N ASP A 169 -27.17 -18.52 -3.06
CA ASP A 169 -28.50 -18.95 -3.52
C ASP A 169 -28.33 -19.51 -4.95
N GLY A 170 -28.82 -20.77 -5.17
CA GLY A 170 -28.71 -21.48 -6.45
C GLY A 170 -28.90 -22.98 -6.38
#